data_8ed07279ee879e0436516752fa79d684
#
_entry.id   8ed07279ee879e0436516752fa79d684
#
_cell.length_a   1.000
_cell.length_b   1.000
_cell.length_c   1.000
_cell.angle_alpha   90.00
_cell.angle_beta   90.00
_cell.angle_gamma   90.00
#
_symmetry.space_group_name_H-M   'P 1'
#
loop_
_entity.id
_entity.type
_entity.pdbx_description
1 polymer ?
#
loop_
_entity_poly.entity_id
_entity_poly.type
_entity_poly.pdbx_seq_one_letter_code
_entity_poly.pdbx_strand_id
1 'polypeptide(L)'
;MIYSKYLTIDAYLDQKGIKYRRSGKELIAHCPLNTCDQDSRGSEAHFYINAETSQYQCKKCGEEGNLVTLMQHFGDEVEKATKTVRTIKKPSFTPELVEKCHEALPDRIRQYLKNERGLTDELISTYKIGYGTFYGQPWITFPIKLRSGDYAFFKLRQDPVNGSDKITYPTNPKGEEGPGAQLYDWELLAADTTGPIVVCEGELDRLLLLAKGVTAVTSTHGVSTFKKDWVADFAKRERVHICFDHDDAGRNNASKVAQMLHEGGVQQIFIVNLPDEVGDKGDITDYFIKNGGTVEDLLGKYASPYPEPFDLSKFKPMTVNNIIDVLGLTIKHDENNKVTTLFCELSAYTDEAQFNISFSAPSSTGKSFIPMEVAKLFPEKDVIMLSYSSPTAFFHDSVYEPESGLHVVDLERKILIFMDQPHYQLLEKLRPLLSHDKKEIMMKITDKNAKGGLKTKNIVIKGYPSVIFCTADIELNEQEATRLILLSPEISQEKIREGVLSTILKEADSAAYNAWLEQDPGRTLLKNRICAIKAEKITDVNISPEMVKRINAVFLDGVKMLKPRHQRDAKKLMSLVKAHALLNVWHRERDGSTVFADIEDVEAAIKLWKAISVSQELNLPPYLYDFYTDIL
;
A
#
# COMPACT_ATOMS: atom_id res chain seq x y z
N MET A 1 29.52 -26.15 27.15
CA MET A 1 30.70 -25.22 27.25
C MET A 1 30.16 -23.80 27.13
N ILE A 2 30.62 -22.90 27.98
CA ILE A 2 30.26 -21.47 27.89
C ILE A 2 31.23 -20.80 26.92
N TYR A 3 30.75 -20.30 25.81
CA TYR A 3 31.58 -19.70 24.76
C TYR A 3 31.73 -18.19 24.95
N SER A 4 32.97 -17.70 24.77
CA SER A 4 33.32 -16.28 24.89
C SER A 4 32.74 -15.43 23.78
N LYS A 5 32.39 -14.17 24.08
CA LYS A 5 31.88 -13.12 23.16
C LYS A 5 32.75 -12.82 21.94
N TYR A 6 33.97 -13.33 21.88
CA TYR A 6 34.96 -13.07 20.84
C TYR A 6 35.22 -14.26 19.92
N LEU A 7 34.42 -15.34 20.01
CA LEU A 7 34.59 -16.48 19.16
C LEU A 7 34.14 -16.16 17.73
N THR A 8 35.02 -16.32 16.77
CA THR A 8 34.72 -16.21 15.36
C THR A 8 34.04 -17.48 14.85
N ILE A 9 33.27 -17.38 13.75
CA ILE A 9 32.53 -18.55 13.26
C ILE A 9 33.44 -19.65 12.74
N ASP A 10 34.57 -19.31 12.13
CA ASP A 10 35.57 -20.27 11.70
C ASP A 10 36.23 -21.03 12.88
N ALA A 11 36.58 -20.31 13.95
CA ALA A 11 37.09 -20.94 15.18
C ALA A 11 36.04 -21.86 15.82
N TYR A 12 34.76 -21.52 15.76
CA TYR A 12 33.69 -22.36 16.23
C TYR A 12 33.49 -23.61 15.39
N LEU A 13 33.55 -23.50 14.05
CA LEU A 13 33.48 -24.65 13.15
C LEU A 13 34.65 -25.62 13.39
N ASP A 14 35.86 -25.08 13.55
CA ASP A 14 37.06 -25.91 13.87
C ASP A 14 36.88 -26.64 15.19
N GLN A 15 36.37 -25.98 16.21
CA GLN A 15 36.11 -26.58 17.52
C GLN A 15 35.06 -27.69 17.49
N LYS A 16 34.06 -27.55 16.59
CA LYS A 16 33.04 -28.60 16.36
C LYS A 16 33.49 -29.67 15.38
N GLY A 17 34.70 -29.58 14.83
CA GLY A 17 35.23 -30.53 13.86
C GLY A 17 34.56 -30.50 12.49
N ILE A 18 33.88 -29.37 12.18
CA ILE A 18 33.19 -29.18 10.91
C ILE A 18 34.21 -28.76 9.85
N LYS A 19 34.46 -29.64 8.88
CA LYS A 19 35.38 -29.36 7.79
C LYS A 19 34.74 -28.39 6.77
N TYR A 20 35.47 -27.35 6.40
CA TYR A 20 35.06 -26.41 5.40
C TYR A 20 36.17 -26.01 4.44
N ARG A 21 35.83 -25.52 3.27
CA ARG A 21 36.77 -24.84 2.35
C ARG A 21 36.48 -23.36 2.36
N ARG A 22 37.53 -22.53 2.28
CA ARG A 22 37.37 -21.06 2.20
C ARG A 22 37.38 -20.60 0.75
N SER A 23 36.43 -19.76 0.39
CA SER A 23 36.32 -19.11 -0.92
C SER A 23 36.03 -17.62 -0.72
N GLY A 24 37.09 -16.82 -0.71
CA GLY A 24 36.97 -15.39 -0.38
C GLY A 24 36.48 -15.15 1.05
N LYS A 25 35.33 -14.51 1.18
CA LYS A 25 34.66 -14.26 2.47
C LYS A 25 33.74 -15.41 2.92
N GLU A 26 33.58 -16.43 2.12
CA GLU A 26 32.69 -17.57 2.43
C GLU A 26 33.46 -18.81 2.86
N LEU A 27 32.89 -19.46 3.87
CA LEU A 27 33.27 -20.82 4.30
C LEU A 27 32.18 -21.75 3.79
N ILE A 28 32.54 -22.79 3.06
CA ILE A 28 31.62 -23.74 2.43
C ILE A 28 31.83 -25.11 3.05
N ALA A 29 30.78 -25.65 3.66
CA ALA A 29 30.81 -26.92 4.39
C ALA A 29 29.64 -27.81 3.98
N HIS A 30 29.70 -29.11 4.41
CA HIS A 30 28.51 -29.93 4.47
C HIS A 30 27.59 -29.43 5.59
N CYS A 31 26.26 -29.51 5.39
CA CYS A 31 25.32 -29.00 6.36
C CYS A 31 25.41 -29.77 7.68
N PRO A 32 25.78 -29.13 8.79
CA PRO A 32 25.86 -29.76 10.08
C PRO A 32 24.52 -29.86 10.81
N LEU A 33 23.45 -29.29 10.19
CA LEU A 33 22.14 -29.14 10.78
C LEU A 33 21.22 -30.28 10.31
N ASN A 34 20.72 -31.04 11.26
CA ASN A 34 19.81 -32.16 11.06
C ASN A 34 20.33 -33.25 10.07
N THR A 35 19.44 -34.06 9.55
CA THR A 35 19.71 -35.18 8.64
C THR A 35 19.94 -34.74 7.19
N CYS A 36 20.18 -33.47 6.93
CA CYS A 36 20.26 -32.91 5.56
C CYS A 36 21.26 -33.65 4.65
N ASP A 37 22.38 -34.14 5.19
CA ASP A 37 23.46 -34.81 4.46
C ASP A 37 23.65 -36.27 4.81
N GLN A 38 22.80 -36.90 5.64
CA GLN A 38 22.96 -38.27 6.08
C GLN A 38 22.83 -39.29 4.94
N ASP A 39 22.14 -38.98 3.85
CA ASP A 39 21.86 -39.91 2.75
C ASP A 39 22.73 -39.70 1.50
N SER A 40 23.71 -38.81 1.52
CA SER A 40 24.45 -38.47 0.31
C SER A 40 25.95 -38.77 0.42
N ARG A 41 26.32 -39.99 0.08
CA ARG A 41 27.73 -40.33 -0.24
C ARG A 41 28.10 -39.60 -1.56
N GLY A 42 28.79 -38.44 -1.46
CA GLY A 42 29.35 -37.73 -2.60
C GLY A 42 28.60 -36.44 -3.00
N SER A 43 27.77 -35.85 -2.14
CA SER A 43 27.18 -34.55 -2.43
C SER A 43 28.16 -33.38 -2.29
N GLU A 44 28.05 -32.41 -3.17
CA GLU A 44 28.79 -31.13 -3.04
C GLU A 44 28.40 -30.41 -1.74
N ALA A 45 29.37 -29.72 -1.11
CA ALA A 45 29.14 -28.92 0.07
C ALA A 45 28.19 -27.73 -0.27
N HIS A 46 27.10 -27.61 0.46
CA HIS A 46 26.00 -26.64 0.16
C HIS A 46 25.61 -25.80 1.36
N PHE A 47 26.39 -25.78 2.42
CA PHE A 47 26.24 -24.92 3.59
C PHE A 47 27.23 -23.76 3.48
N TYR A 48 26.71 -22.58 3.22
CA TYR A 48 27.48 -21.35 2.98
C TYR A 48 27.47 -20.47 4.23
N ILE A 49 28.63 -20.01 4.65
CA ILE A 49 28.79 -19.23 5.87
C ILE A 49 29.68 -18.02 5.55
N ASN A 50 29.20 -16.82 5.85
CA ASN A 50 30.01 -15.63 5.73
C ASN A 50 30.94 -15.48 6.95
N ALA A 51 32.25 -15.52 6.72
CA ALA A 51 33.26 -15.47 7.78
C ALA A 51 33.31 -14.14 8.53
N GLU A 52 32.85 -13.02 7.93
CA GLU A 52 32.87 -11.70 8.55
C GLU A 52 31.59 -11.42 9.34
N THR A 53 30.41 -11.79 8.78
CA THR A 53 29.10 -11.53 9.43
C THR A 53 28.60 -12.68 10.28
N SER A 54 29.23 -13.85 10.16
CA SER A 54 28.81 -15.08 10.81
C SER A 54 27.40 -15.57 10.41
N GLN A 55 26.83 -15.05 9.31
CA GLN A 55 25.57 -15.52 8.76
C GLN A 55 25.80 -16.79 7.95
N TYR A 56 24.86 -17.73 8.02
CA TYR A 56 24.90 -18.94 7.23
C TYR A 56 23.57 -19.24 6.54
N GLN A 57 23.63 -19.96 5.43
CA GLN A 57 22.48 -20.50 4.73
C GLN A 57 22.82 -21.86 4.11
N CYS A 58 21.97 -22.85 4.34
CA CYS A 58 22.04 -24.14 3.63
C CYS A 58 21.18 -24.07 2.36
N LYS A 59 21.79 -24.24 1.20
CA LYS A 59 21.07 -24.23 -0.09
C LYS A 59 20.22 -25.47 -0.34
N LYS A 60 20.36 -26.53 0.46
CA LYS A 60 19.62 -27.80 0.32
C LYS A 60 18.40 -27.85 1.24
N CYS A 61 18.55 -27.58 2.54
CA CYS A 61 17.43 -27.62 3.48
C CYS A 61 16.80 -26.25 3.78
N GLY A 62 17.37 -25.15 3.26
CA GLY A 62 16.85 -23.80 3.47
C GLY A 62 17.16 -23.18 4.83
N GLU A 63 17.75 -23.92 5.76
CA GLU A 63 18.07 -23.40 7.10
C GLU A 63 19.07 -22.25 7.02
N GLU A 64 18.77 -21.17 7.73
CA GLU A 64 19.59 -19.96 7.78
C GLU A 64 19.68 -19.40 9.21
N GLY A 65 20.76 -18.65 9.47
CA GLY A 65 20.98 -18.09 10.80
C GLY A 65 22.34 -17.42 10.97
N ASN A 66 22.79 -17.35 12.21
CA ASN A 66 24.09 -16.78 12.58
C ASN A 66 24.82 -17.67 13.60
N LEU A 67 26.02 -17.27 14.04
CA LEU A 67 26.80 -18.03 15.00
C LEU A 67 26.01 -18.42 16.26
N VAL A 68 25.18 -17.53 16.78
CA VAL A 68 24.39 -17.79 17.99
C VAL A 68 23.33 -18.87 17.75
N THR A 69 22.64 -18.81 16.63
CA THR A 69 21.67 -19.84 16.23
C THR A 69 22.33 -21.18 15.96
N LEU A 70 23.53 -21.17 15.38
CA LEU A 70 24.32 -22.38 15.15
C LEU A 70 24.75 -23.02 16.49
N MET A 71 25.22 -22.22 17.46
CA MET A 71 25.55 -22.67 18.81
C MET A 71 24.35 -23.28 19.52
N GLN A 72 23.20 -22.65 19.45
CA GLN A 72 21.96 -23.16 20.05
C GLN A 72 21.55 -24.49 19.43
N HIS A 73 21.76 -24.65 18.14
CA HIS A 73 21.46 -25.90 17.43
C HIS A 73 22.33 -27.06 17.93
N PHE A 74 23.57 -26.77 18.30
CA PHE A 74 24.49 -27.76 18.90
C PHE A 74 24.32 -27.94 20.40
N GLY A 75 23.34 -27.28 21.01
CA GLY A 75 23.06 -27.36 22.44
C GLY A 75 24.10 -26.65 23.32
N ASP A 76 24.89 -25.75 22.76
CA ASP A 76 25.88 -25.01 23.53
C ASP A 76 25.20 -23.85 24.28
N GLU A 77 25.59 -23.65 25.53
CA GLU A 77 25.18 -22.49 26.31
C GLU A 77 25.92 -21.24 25.79
N VAL A 78 25.17 -20.36 25.16
CA VAL A 78 25.64 -19.01 24.82
C VAL A 78 25.42 -18.16 26.09
N GLU A 79 26.45 -17.51 26.59
CA GLU A 79 26.27 -16.45 27.57
C GLU A 79 25.21 -15.51 27.01
N LYS A 80 23.99 -15.58 27.52
CA LYS A 80 22.99 -14.58 27.26
C LYS A 80 23.64 -13.28 27.71
N ALA A 81 24.03 -12.44 26.75
CA ALA A 81 24.27 -11.05 27.05
C ALA A 81 23.03 -10.63 27.84
N THR A 82 23.13 -10.61 29.15
CA THR A 82 22.24 -9.82 29.96
C THR A 82 22.15 -8.52 29.17
N LYS A 83 20.96 -8.17 28.69
CA LYS A 83 20.68 -6.79 28.32
C LYS A 83 21.07 -6.01 29.58
N THR A 84 22.34 -5.71 29.70
CA THR A 84 22.76 -4.56 30.48
C THR A 84 21.88 -3.49 29.91
N VAL A 85 20.95 -3.02 30.74
CA VAL A 85 20.33 -1.72 30.51
C VAL A 85 21.56 -0.85 30.29
N ARG A 86 21.89 -0.61 29.01
CA ARG A 86 22.92 0.35 28.66
C ARG A 86 22.39 1.61 29.31
N THR A 87 23.01 1.97 30.42
CA THR A 87 22.90 3.33 30.92
C THR A 87 23.16 4.15 29.66
N ILE A 88 22.11 4.81 29.18
CA ILE A 88 22.18 5.73 28.06
C ILE A 88 23.28 6.70 28.48
N LYS A 89 24.50 6.51 27.98
CA LYS A 89 25.53 7.55 28.12
C LYS A 89 24.85 8.77 27.56
N LYS A 90 24.67 9.80 28.40
CA LYS A 90 24.15 11.08 27.95
C LYS A 90 24.79 11.39 26.61
N PRO A 91 24.02 11.76 25.60
CA PRO A 91 24.57 12.03 24.27
C PRO A 91 25.74 12.99 24.43
N SER A 92 26.81 12.74 23.71
CA SER A 92 28.01 13.60 23.72
C SER A 92 27.75 15.01 23.19
N PHE A 93 26.54 15.25 22.68
CA PHE A 93 26.05 16.53 22.18
C PHE A 93 25.30 17.26 23.29
N THR A 94 26.03 18.08 24.03
CA THR A 94 25.47 18.89 25.11
C THR A 94 25.14 20.30 24.61
N PRO A 95 24.20 21.00 25.27
CA PRO A 95 23.91 22.40 24.97
C PRO A 95 25.18 23.29 24.98
N GLU A 96 26.11 23.00 25.89
CA GLU A 96 27.38 23.75 26.01
C GLU A 96 28.25 23.55 24.77
N LEU A 97 28.29 22.35 24.19
CA LEU A 97 29.01 22.10 22.95
C LEU A 97 28.38 22.87 21.76
N VAL A 98 27.05 22.88 21.70
CA VAL A 98 26.32 23.62 20.68
C VAL A 98 26.61 25.12 20.79
N GLU A 99 26.56 25.69 22.00
CA GLU A 99 26.83 27.09 22.24
C GLU A 99 28.28 27.43 21.88
N LYS A 100 29.23 26.62 22.30
CA LYS A 100 30.66 26.77 21.93
C LYS A 100 30.89 26.80 20.43
N CYS A 101 30.21 25.91 19.68
CA CYS A 101 30.31 25.93 18.22
C CYS A 101 29.65 27.17 17.64
N HIS A 102 28.53 27.62 18.19
CA HIS A 102 27.86 28.83 17.73
C HIS A 102 28.70 30.08 17.93
N GLU A 103 29.30 30.25 19.10
CA GLU A 103 30.23 31.35 19.40
C GLU A 103 31.49 31.34 18.52
N ALA A 104 31.92 30.16 18.07
CA ALA A 104 33.07 29.98 17.20
C ALA A 104 32.77 30.24 15.71
N LEU A 105 31.56 30.64 15.31
CA LEU A 105 31.18 30.87 13.92
C LEU A 105 31.93 32.06 13.34
N PRO A 106 32.85 31.86 12.36
CA PRO A 106 33.65 32.97 11.79
C PRO A 106 32.76 33.90 10.97
N ASP A 107 33.08 35.19 10.97
CA ASP A 107 32.37 36.23 10.20
C ASP A 107 32.30 35.89 8.69
N ARG A 108 33.35 35.33 8.11
CA ARG A 108 33.34 34.92 6.70
C ARG A 108 32.30 33.82 6.41
N ILE A 109 32.09 32.90 7.33
CA ILE A 109 31.05 31.85 7.21
C ILE A 109 29.67 32.47 7.44
N ARG A 110 29.54 33.39 8.38
CA ARG A 110 28.30 34.15 8.60
C ARG A 110 27.91 34.90 7.32
N GLN A 111 28.87 35.57 6.66
CA GLN A 111 28.61 36.24 5.38
C GLN A 111 28.24 35.26 4.25
N TYR A 112 28.91 34.11 4.16
CA TYR A 112 28.55 33.05 3.21
C TYR A 112 27.09 32.59 3.41
N LEU A 113 26.70 32.31 4.66
CA LEU A 113 25.35 31.90 4.97
C LEU A 113 24.29 32.96 4.62
N LYS A 114 24.64 34.25 4.78
CA LYS A 114 23.75 35.36 4.44
C LYS A 114 23.70 35.63 2.92
N ASN A 115 24.82 35.73 2.27
CA ASN A 115 24.89 36.23 0.89
C ASN A 115 24.63 35.12 -0.14
N GLU A 116 25.12 33.90 0.13
CA GLU A 116 25.03 32.79 -0.82
C GLU A 116 23.90 31.81 -0.45
N ARG A 117 23.51 31.77 0.82
CA ARG A 117 22.44 30.86 1.30
C ARG A 117 21.18 31.58 1.75
N GLY A 118 21.19 32.93 1.73
CA GLY A 118 20.02 33.77 2.02
C GLY A 118 19.50 33.71 3.46
N LEU A 119 20.32 33.26 4.42
CA LEU A 119 19.91 33.18 5.82
C LEU A 119 20.00 34.56 6.51
N THR A 120 19.21 34.75 7.55
CA THR A 120 19.23 35.94 8.40
C THR A 120 20.09 35.72 9.66
N ASP A 121 20.63 36.78 10.26
CA ASP A 121 21.33 36.69 11.55
C ASP A 121 20.43 36.13 12.66
N GLU A 122 19.14 36.40 12.61
CA GLU A 122 18.16 35.87 13.53
C GLU A 122 18.07 34.35 13.44
N LEU A 123 17.97 33.79 12.22
CA LEU A 123 17.92 32.33 12.02
C LEU A 123 19.22 31.64 12.41
N ILE A 124 20.36 32.25 12.07
CA ILE A 124 21.70 31.76 12.45
C ILE A 124 21.77 31.62 13.99
N SER A 125 21.25 32.62 14.71
CA SER A 125 21.27 32.65 16.17
C SER A 125 20.22 31.71 16.78
N THR A 126 18.99 31.68 16.23
CA THR A 126 17.90 30.84 16.71
C THR A 126 18.25 29.35 16.58
N TYR A 127 18.78 28.95 15.44
CA TYR A 127 19.15 27.55 15.16
C TYR A 127 20.58 27.20 15.61
N LYS A 128 21.27 28.13 16.31
CA LYS A 128 22.60 27.90 16.84
C LYS A 128 23.57 27.35 15.79
N ILE A 129 23.45 27.85 14.56
CA ILE A 129 24.40 27.47 13.48
C ILE A 129 25.79 27.91 13.92
N GLY A 130 26.74 26.99 13.86
CA GLY A 130 28.04 27.20 14.44
C GLY A 130 29.19 26.70 13.55
N TYR A 131 30.38 26.67 14.14
CA TYR A 131 31.58 26.21 13.46
C TYR A 131 32.43 25.40 14.45
N GLY A 132 33.00 24.29 13.97
CA GLY A 132 33.81 23.45 14.85
C GLY A 132 34.71 22.51 14.06
N THR A 133 35.74 21.98 14.74
CA THR A 133 36.65 20.98 14.17
C THR A 133 36.19 19.59 14.58
N PHE A 134 35.80 18.79 13.60
CA PHE A 134 35.43 17.40 13.78
C PHE A 134 36.19 16.53 12.79
N TYR A 135 36.61 15.34 13.21
CA TYR A 135 37.43 14.45 12.38
C TYR A 135 38.70 15.09 11.77
N GLY A 136 39.27 16.08 12.49
CA GLY A 136 40.46 16.80 12.07
C GLY A 136 40.24 17.85 10.97
N GLN A 137 38.98 18.12 10.63
CA GLN A 137 38.59 19.10 9.60
C GLN A 137 37.62 20.14 10.17
N PRO A 138 37.62 21.37 9.64
CA PRO A 138 36.68 22.40 10.03
C PRO A 138 35.31 22.19 9.33
N TRP A 139 34.23 22.41 10.10
CA TRP A 139 32.85 22.19 9.65
C TRP A 139 31.92 23.31 10.11
N ILE A 140 30.96 23.65 9.24
CA ILE A 140 29.77 24.38 9.65
C ILE A 140 28.85 23.38 10.32
N THR A 141 28.34 23.69 11.50
CA THR A 141 27.53 22.79 12.34
C THR A 141 26.07 23.22 12.39
N PHE A 142 25.15 22.27 12.12
CA PHE A 142 23.73 22.45 12.23
C PHE A 142 23.24 21.51 13.37
N PRO A 143 22.89 22.05 14.54
CA PRO A 143 22.39 21.22 15.64
C PRO A 143 21.04 20.61 15.31
N ILE A 144 20.91 19.31 15.48
CA ILE A 144 19.67 18.57 15.27
C ILE A 144 19.12 18.11 16.62
N LYS A 145 17.85 18.38 16.85
CA LYS A 145 17.13 17.97 18.06
C LYS A 145 16.31 16.71 17.84
N LEU A 146 16.14 15.94 18.91
CA LEU A 146 15.12 14.89 19.01
C LEU A 146 13.74 15.51 19.22
N ARG A 147 12.69 14.70 19.09
CA ARG A 147 11.31 15.10 19.39
C ARG A 147 11.13 15.56 20.84
N SER A 148 12.00 15.10 21.77
CA SER A 148 12.03 15.55 23.18
C SER A 148 12.55 16.98 23.35
N GLY A 149 13.13 17.61 22.31
CA GLY A 149 13.81 18.90 22.39
C GLY A 149 15.32 18.81 22.71
N ASP A 150 15.81 17.62 23.10
CA ASP A 150 17.23 17.42 23.38
C ASP A 150 18.06 17.41 22.10
N TYR A 151 19.28 17.95 22.14
CA TYR A 151 20.20 17.86 21.02
C TYR A 151 20.63 16.40 20.79
N ALA A 152 20.52 15.94 19.54
CA ALA A 152 20.83 14.58 19.14
C ALA A 152 22.24 14.46 18.54
N PHE A 153 22.54 15.31 17.56
CA PHE A 153 23.79 15.34 16.80
C PHE A 153 23.95 16.66 16.05
N PHE A 154 25.12 16.88 15.46
CA PHE A 154 25.30 17.91 14.44
C PHE A 154 25.15 17.32 13.05
N LYS A 155 24.50 18.00 12.15
CA LYS A 155 24.78 17.84 10.74
C LYS A 155 25.94 18.77 10.38
N LEU A 156 26.94 18.22 9.69
CA LEU A 156 28.16 18.93 9.35
C LEU A 156 28.21 19.25 7.85
N ARG A 157 28.43 20.48 7.51
CA ARG A 157 28.72 20.91 6.15
C ARG A 157 30.17 21.41 6.07
N GLN A 158 30.85 20.99 5.01
CA GLN A 158 32.24 21.43 4.82
C GLN A 158 32.33 22.94 4.60
N ASP A 159 33.39 23.52 5.10
CA ASP A 159 33.71 24.91 4.87
C ASP A 159 33.96 25.15 3.36
N PRO A 160 33.27 26.12 2.71
CA PRO A 160 33.38 26.36 1.27
C PRO A 160 34.81 26.65 0.79
N VAL A 161 35.66 27.21 1.65
CA VAL A 161 37.07 27.49 1.32
C VAL A 161 37.88 26.21 1.14
N ASN A 162 37.46 25.10 1.72
CA ASN A 162 38.17 23.82 1.67
C ASN A 162 37.66 22.87 0.54
N GLY A 163 36.82 23.36 -0.36
CA GLY A 163 36.67 22.84 -1.72
C GLY A 163 35.79 21.63 -1.95
N SER A 164 34.95 21.17 -1.03
CA SER A 164 33.89 20.21 -1.36
C SER A 164 32.61 20.47 -0.60
N ASP A 165 31.49 20.49 -1.32
CA ASP A 165 30.12 20.61 -0.77
C ASP A 165 29.64 19.33 -0.07
N LYS A 166 30.53 18.45 0.35
CA LYS A 166 30.13 17.20 1.00
C LYS A 166 29.49 17.48 2.34
N ILE A 167 28.21 17.18 2.41
CA ILE A 167 27.49 17.04 3.67
C ILE A 167 27.92 15.71 4.30
N THR A 168 28.39 15.76 5.56
CA THR A 168 28.65 14.54 6.31
C THR A 168 27.91 14.58 7.63
N TYR A 169 27.76 13.43 8.21
CA TYR A 169 27.11 13.27 9.51
C TYR A 169 28.20 13.03 10.54
N PRO A 170 28.24 13.80 11.61
CA PRO A 170 29.03 13.38 12.73
C PRO A 170 28.33 12.17 13.27
N THR A 171 28.89 11.07 12.99
CA THR A 171 28.52 9.87 13.70
C THR A 171 28.92 10.07 15.16
N ASN A 172 28.16 9.49 16.04
CA ASN A 172 28.56 9.23 17.40
C ASN A 172 29.98 8.66 17.45
N PRO A 173 30.72 8.81 18.54
CA PRO A 173 32.03 8.19 18.71
C PRO A 173 31.99 6.73 18.24
N LYS A 174 33.04 6.28 17.56
CA LYS A 174 33.13 4.96 16.94
C LYS A 174 32.50 3.87 17.80
N GLY A 175 31.41 3.27 17.32
CA GLY A 175 30.75 2.12 17.93
C GLY A 175 29.41 2.40 18.62
N GLU A 176 28.91 3.63 18.66
CA GLU A 176 27.54 3.92 19.11
C GLU A 176 26.60 4.06 17.91
N GLU A 177 25.42 3.41 17.97
CA GLU A 177 24.36 3.62 16.98
C GLU A 177 23.85 5.07 17.08
N GLY A 178 23.84 5.81 15.97
CA GLY A 178 23.27 7.14 15.91
C GLY A 178 21.75 7.11 16.13
N PRO A 179 21.13 8.25 16.48
CA PRO A 179 19.67 8.33 16.74
C PRO A 179 18.82 8.11 15.49
N GLY A 180 19.42 7.81 14.34
CA GLY A 180 18.74 7.65 13.05
C GLY A 180 18.21 8.98 12.48
N ALA A 181 17.48 8.89 11.36
CA ALA A 181 16.89 10.06 10.75
C ALA A 181 15.88 10.76 11.67
N GLN A 182 15.98 12.08 11.75
CA GLN A 182 15.09 12.98 12.48
C GLN A 182 14.45 13.98 11.51
N LEU A 183 13.31 14.54 11.86
CA LEU A 183 12.84 15.76 11.20
C LEU A 183 13.56 16.97 11.82
N TYR A 184 14.07 17.81 10.99
CA TYR A 184 14.59 19.11 11.37
C TYR A 184 13.47 20.14 11.19
N ASP A 185 12.86 20.50 12.06
CA ASP A 185 12.60 20.91 13.39
C ASP A 185 11.22 20.35 13.86
N TRP A 186 11.20 19.48 14.83
CA TRP A 186 10.00 18.93 15.41
C TRP A 186 9.08 19.98 16.03
N GLU A 187 9.66 21.06 16.59
CA GLU A 187 8.92 22.10 17.27
C GLU A 187 7.95 22.82 16.35
N LEU A 188 8.33 23.02 15.07
CA LEU A 188 7.43 23.61 14.06
C LEU A 188 6.24 22.71 13.71
N LEU A 189 6.41 21.40 13.71
CA LEU A 189 5.31 20.48 13.50
C LEU A 189 4.40 20.35 14.72
N ALA A 190 4.99 20.38 15.90
CA ALA A 190 4.26 20.31 17.17
C ALA A 190 3.50 21.60 17.49
N ALA A 191 3.89 22.74 16.89
CA ALA A 191 3.19 24.00 17.06
C ALA A 191 1.73 23.87 16.62
N ASP A 192 0.83 24.44 17.41
CA ASP A 192 -0.63 24.41 17.14
C ASP A 192 -1.01 25.38 16.00
N THR A 193 -0.40 25.19 14.85
CA THR A 193 -0.65 25.99 13.64
C THR A 193 -1.21 25.10 12.55
N THR A 194 -2.28 25.56 11.91
CA THR A 194 -2.93 24.88 10.77
C THR A 194 -2.38 25.31 9.42
N GLY A 195 -1.49 26.31 9.37
CA GLY A 195 -0.96 26.88 8.14
C GLY A 195 -0.18 25.90 7.27
N PRO A 196 0.12 26.28 6.01
CA PRO A 196 0.86 25.45 5.08
C PRO A 196 2.27 25.15 5.58
N ILE A 197 2.78 23.96 5.23
CA ILE A 197 4.14 23.54 5.53
C ILE A 197 4.82 22.95 4.29
N VAL A 198 6.12 23.20 4.14
CA VAL A 198 6.93 22.61 3.07
C VAL A 198 7.83 21.52 3.63
N VAL A 199 7.83 20.34 3.00
CA VAL A 199 8.83 19.30 3.19
C VAL A 199 9.87 19.46 2.10
N CYS A 200 11.10 19.83 2.46
CA CYS A 200 12.20 20.06 1.52
C CYS A 200 13.35 19.07 1.73
N GLU A 201 14.34 19.08 0.82
CA GLU A 201 15.40 18.08 0.81
C GLU A 201 16.52 18.37 1.81
N GLY A 202 16.97 19.64 1.88
CA GLY A 202 18.16 20.05 2.62
C GLY A 202 17.89 20.95 3.82
N GLU A 203 18.84 20.98 4.76
CA GLU A 203 18.75 21.85 5.93
C GLU A 203 18.88 23.34 5.56
N LEU A 204 19.69 23.66 4.55
CA LEU A 204 19.83 25.04 4.08
C LEU A 204 18.60 25.52 3.35
N ASP A 205 17.98 24.66 2.51
CA ASP A 205 16.73 24.97 1.82
C ASP A 205 15.59 25.23 2.81
N ARG A 206 15.54 24.40 3.85
CA ARG A 206 14.58 24.60 4.94
C ARG A 206 14.80 25.95 5.63
N LEU A 207 16.04 26.30 5.98
CA LEU A 207 16.35 27.56 6.65
C LEU A 207 16.10 28.77 5.73
N LEU A 208 16.36 28.63 4.42
CA LEU A 208 16.04 29.68 3.44
C LEU A 208 14.52 29.87 3.32
N LEU A 209 13.73 28.80 3.29
CA LEU A 209 12.27 28.91 3.31
C LEU A 209 11.77 29.65 4.55
N LEU A 210 12.32 29.37 5.73
CA LEU A 210 12.02 30.12 6.95
C LEU A 210 12.41 31.59 6.82
N ALA A 211 13.57 31.92 6.22
CA ALA A 211 13.98 33.30 5.95
C ALA A 211 13.00 34.02 5.02
N LYS A 212 12.31 33.27 4.16
CA LYS A 212 11.23 33.77 3.27
C LYS A 212 9.86 33.76 3.92
N GLY A 213 9.74 33.43 5.21
CA GLY A 213 8.47 33.38 5.95
C GLY A 213 7.63 32.12 5.71
N VAL A 214 8.23 31.06 5.15
CA VAL A 214 7.54 29.79 4.87
C VAL A 214 7.95 28.74 5.91
N THR A 215 6.96 28.16 6.60
CA THR A 215 7.20 27.03 7.51
C THR A 215 7.71 25.80 6.74
N ALA A 216 8.84 25.27 7.13
CA ALA A 216 9.45 24.14 6.43
C ALA A 216 10.13 23.14 7.37
N VAL A 217 10.16 21.88 6.97
CA VAL A 217 10.88 20.79 7.64
C VAL A 217 11.64 19.96 6.61
N THR A 218 12.66 19.25 7.07
CA THR A 218 13.42 18.30 6.23
C THR A 218 13.82 17.06 7.02
N SER A 219 14.06 15.95 6.30
CA SER A 219 14.66 14.75 6.89
C SER A 219 16.18 14.88 6.93
N THR A 220 16.79 14.72 8.10
CA THR A 220 18.23 14.92 8.30
C THR A 220 19.14 13.92 7.56
N HIS A 221 18.60 12.85 7.00
CA HIS A 221 19.37 11.83 6.27
C HIS A 221 18.97 11.76 4.79
N GLY A 222 18.33 12.81 4.26
CA GLY A 222 17.89 12.91 2.88
C GLY A 222 16.47 12.34 2.66
N VAL A 223 15.93 12.59 1.48
CA VAL A 223 14.53 12.36 1.11
C VAL A 223 14.06 10.91 1.24
N SER A 224 14.95 9.95 1.00
CA SER A 224 14.62 8.52 1.08
C SER A 224 14.37 8.02 2.51
N THR A 225 14.65 8.83 3.53
CA THR A 225 14.56 8.47 4.94
C THR A 225 13.32 9.02 5.64
N PHE A 226 12.37 9.59 4.92
CA PHE A 226 11.09 10.01 5.45
C PHE A 226 10.33 8.81 6.01
N LYS A 227 9.85 8.88 7.25
CA LYS A 227 9.27 7.75 7.97
C LYS A 227 7.75 7.83 8.03
N LYS A 228 7.08 6.67 7.94
CA LYS A 228 5.62 6.58 8.11
C LYS A 228 5.15 7.11 9.47
N ASP A 229 5.93 6.91 10.53
CA ASP A 229 5.59 7.36 11.87
C ASP A 229 5.48 8.89 12.00
N TRP A 230 6.06 9.63 11.04
CA TRP A 230 5.98 11.09 11.01
C TRP A 230 4.70 11.64 10.41
N VAL A 231 3.99 10.83 9.65
CA VAL A 231 2.81 11.26 8.86
C VAL A 231 1.72 11.85 9.76
N ALA A 232 1.52 11.27 10.94
CA ALA A 232 0.51 11.75 11.89
C ALA A 232 0.75 13.21 12.35
N ASP A 233 2.01 13.66 12.34
CA ASP A 233 2.37 15.02 12.73
C ASP A 233 1.94 16.08 11.69
N PHE A 234 1.69 15.64 10.44
CA PHE A 234 1.21 16.50 9.36
C PHE A 234 -0.32 16.58 9.27
N ALA A 235 -1.05 15.71 9.98
CA ALA A 235 -2.51 15.63 9.85
C ALA A 235 -3.26 16.92 10.24
N LYS A 236 -2.66 17.77 11.07
CA LYS A 236 -3.23 19.08 11.48
C LYS A 236 -2.97 20.20 10.49
N ARG A 237 -2.11 19.99 9.48
CA ARG A 237 -1.74 21.03 8.53
C ARG A 237 -2.79 21.18 7.45
N GLU A 238 -3.13 22.43 7.13
CA GLU A 238 -4.06 22.75 6.04
C GLU A 238 -3.53 22.26 4.70
N ARG A 239 -2.24 22.52 4.42
CA ARG A 239 -1.57 22.17 3.16
C ARG A 239 -0.16 21.69 3.43
N VAL A 240 0.23 20.63 2.77
CA VAL A 240 1.60 20.12 2.77
C VAL A 240 2.16 20.21 1.35
N HIS A 241 3.20 21.00 1.16
CA HIS A 241 3.93 21.08 -0.09
C HIS A 241 5.20 20.25 0.03
N ILE A 242 5.57 19.53 -1.02
CA ILE A 242 6.79 18.73 -1.08
C ILE A 242 7.64 19.30 -2.19
N CYS A 243 8.79 19.84 -1.85
CA CYS A 243 9.71 20.47 -2.78
C CYS A 243 11.12 19.89 -2.60
N PHE A 244 11.52 19.03 -3.52
CA PHE A 244 12.83 18.38 -3.56
C PHE A 244 13.63 18.87 -4.76
N ASP A 245 14.89 18.44 -4.85
CA ASP A 245 15.81 18.87 -5.90
C ASP A 245 15.28 18.52 -7.31
N HIS A 246 15.65 19.33 -8.29
CA HIS A 246 15.20 19.19 -9.68
C HIS A 246 15.96 18.08 -10.41
N ASP A 247 15.79 16.82 -9.93
CA ASP A 247 16.33 15.62 -10.55
C ASP A 247 15.34 14.44 -10.43
N ASP A 248 15.67 13.31 -11.05
CA ASP A 248 14.82 12.13 -11.02
C ASP A 248 14.65 11.53 -9.60
N ALA A 249 15.69 11.65 -8.78
CA ALA A 249 15.64 11.16 -7.41
C ALA A 249 14.67 12.01 -6.57
N GLY A 250 14.75 13.33 -6.69
CA GLY A 250 13.86 14.29 -6.05
C GLY A 250 12.40 14.04 -6.45
N ARG A 251 12.10 13.97 -7.76
CA ARG A 251 10.74 13.69 -8.27
C ARG A 251 10.16 12.36 -7.76
N ASN A 252 10.95 11.29 -7.81
CA ASN A 252 10.51 9.97 -7.35
C ASN A 252 10.25 9.94 -5.84
N ASN A 253 11.10 10.58 -5.05
CA ASN A 253 10.92 10.62 -3.61
C ASN A 253 9.80 11.58 -3.19
N ALA A 254 9.59 12.69 -3.91
CA ALA A 254 8.44 13.58 -3.69
C ALA A 254 7.12 12.82 -3.85
N SER A 255 7.00 12.01 -4.91
CA SER A 255 5.82 11.17 -5.14
C SER A 255 5.61 10.13 -4.02
N LYS A 256 6.70 9.50 -3.52
CA LYS A 256 6.61 8.55 -2.40
C LYS A 256 6.17 9.22 -1.10
N VAL A 257 6.72 10.39 -0.78
CA VAL A 257 6.34 11.14 0.43
C VAL A 257 4.88 11.61 0.31
N ALA A 258 4.47 12.11 -0.86
CA ALA A 258 3.09 12.51 -1.13
C ALA A 258 2.12 11.33 -0.95
N GLN A 259 2.50 10.15 -1.44
CA GLN A 259 1.70 8.93 -1.25
C GLN A 259 1.58 8.57 0.24
N MET A 260 2.69 8.58 1.00
CA MET A 260 2.65 8.28 2.44
C MET A 260 1.75 9.27 3.21
N LEU A 261 1.84 10.55 2.91
CA LEU A 261 0.99 11.59 3.51
C LEU A 261 -0.48 11.41 3.16
N HIS A 262 -0.78 11.10 1.90
CA HIS A 262 -2.14 10.85 1.42
C HIS A 262 -2.75 9.61 2.08
N GLU A 263 -2.01 8.50 2.16
CA GLU A 263 -2.42 7.28 2.85
C GLU A 263 -2.63 7.49 4.36
N GLY A 264 -1.89 8.42 4.96
CA GLY A 264 -2.01 8.81 6.35
C GLY A 264 -3.11 9.87 6.62
N GLY A 265 -3.90 10.24 5.60
CA GLY A 265 -5.08 11.08 5.76
C GLY A 265 -4.86 12.60 5.64
N VAL A 266 -3.67 13.04 5.23
CA VAL A 266 -3.44 14.47 4.92
C VAL A 266 -4.26 14.86 3.68
N GLN A 267 -5.09 15.91 3.81
CA GLN A 267 -6.12 16.22 2.81
C GLN A 267 -5.59 17.02 1.60
N GLN A 268 -4.73 17.99 1.82
CA GLN A 268 -4.22 18.87 0.77
C GLN A 268 -2.70 18.70 0.66
N ILE A 269 -2.28 17.99 -0.37
CA ILE A 269 -0.88 17.71 -0.66
C ILE A 269 -0.56 18.27 -2.03
N PHE A 270 0.59 18.92 -2.15
CA PHE A 270 1.09 19.49 -3.39
C PHE A 270 2.53 19.04 -3.62
N ILE A 271 2.84 18.63 -4.84
CA ILE A 271 4.21 18.40 -5.28
C ILE A 271 4.66 19.68 -6.02
N VAL A 272 5.74 20.25 -5.56
CA VAL A 272 6.37 21.44 -6.19
C VAL A 272 7.44 20.95 -7.15
N ASN A 273 7.23 21.24 -8.45
CA ASN A 273 8.21 21.00 -9.49
C ASN A 273 8.96 22.31 -9.76
N LEU A 274 10.22 22.38 -9.34
CA LEU A 274 11.07 23.54 -9.63
C LEU A 274 11.17 23.75 -11.15
N PRO A 275 11.22 25.01 -11.64
CA PRO A 275 11.30 25.30 -13.07
C PRO A 275 12.64 24.89 -13.66
N ASP A 276 12.66 24.59 -14.96
CA ASP A 276 13.86 24.11 -15.67
C ASP A 276 15.05 25.09 -15.61
N GLU A 277 14.77 26.36 -15.38
CA GLU A 277 15.78 27.43 -15.23
C GLU A 277 16.69 27.24 -14.02
N VAL A 278 16.29 26.44 -13.01
CA VAL A 278 17.19 26.12 -11.88
C VAL A 278 18.31 25.15 -12.28
N GLY A 279 18.16 24.50 -13.45
CA GLY A 279 19.12 23.53 -13.98
C GLY A 279 18.97 22.12 -13.39
N ASP A 280 19.71 21.17 -13.98
CA ASP A 280 19.77 19.80 -13.45
C ASP A 280 20.37 19.79 -12.05
N LYS A 281 19.69 19.10 -11.11
CA LYS A 281 20.01 19.09 -9.67
C LYS A 281 19.93 20.43 -8.97
N GLY A 282 19.21 21.40 -9.57
CA GLY A 282 18.95 22.67 -8.92
C GLY A 282 18.04 22.51 -7.70
N ASP A 283 18.30 23.31 -6.67
CA ASP A 283 17.61 23.26 -5.38
C ASP A 283 16.79 24.55 -5.11
N ILE A 284 16.15 24.61 -3.97
CA ILE A 284 15.39 25.78 -3.50
C ILE A 284 16.30 27.01 -3.37
N THR A 285 17.56 26.83 -3.00
CA THR A 285 18.54 27.92 -2.93
C THR A 285 18.80 28.49 -4.32
N ASP A 286 18.98 27.64 -5.33
CA ASP A 286 19.14 28.07 -6.72
C ASP A 286 17.93 28.84 -7.22
N TYR A 287 16.72 28.33 -6.91
CA TYR A 287 15.47 28.99 -7.27
C TYR A 287 15.37 30.42 -6.72
N PHE A 288 15.62 30.62 -5.43
CA PHE A 288 15.47 31.95 -4.81
C PHE A 288 16.63 32.87 -5.04
N ILE A 289 17.87 32.36 -4.94
CA ILE A 289 19.09 33.21 -4.91
C ILE A 289 19.61 33.46 -6.32
N LYS A 290 19.67 32.43 -7.18
CA LYS A 290 20.20 32.59 -8.54
C LYS A 290 19.15 33.08 -9.53
N ASN A 291 17.91 32.57 -9.40
CA ASN A 291 16.85 32.81 -10.38
C ASN A 291 15.83 33.89 -9.91
N GLY A 292 15.95 34.37 -8.68
CA GLY A 292 15.08 35.44 -8.16
C GLY A 292 13.61 35.03 -8.00
N GLY A 293 13.37 33.74 -7.76
CA GLY A 293 12.03 33.19 -7.60
C GLY A 293 11.29 33.76 -6.40
N THR A 294 9.96 33.60 -6.40
CA THR A 294 9.06 34.09 -5.33
C THR A 294 8.40 32.94 -4.60
N VAL A 295 7.98 33.18 -3.35
CA VAL A 295 7.20 32.20 -2.56
C VAL A 295 5.85 31.93 -3.21
N GLU A 296 5.20 32.95 -3.76
CA GLU A 296 3.92 32.85 -4.42
C GLU A 296 3.98 31.91 -5.63
N ASP A 297 4.98 32.07 -6.48
CA ASP A 297 5.18 31.19 -7.63
C ASP A 297 5.54 29.75 -7.18
N LEU A 298 6.41 29.62 -6.18
CA LEU A 298 6.84 28.31 -5.67
C LEU A 298 5.65 27.49 -5.17
N LEU A 299 4.81 28.06 -4.33
CA LEU A 299 3.68 27.39 -3.69
C LEU A 299 2.37 27.45 -4.50
N GLY A 300 2.34 28.21 -5.59
CA GLY A 300 1.21 28.34 -6.49
C GLY A 300 1.49 27.79 -7.87
N LYS A 301 2.23 28.54 -8.71
CA LYS A 301 2.47 28.20 -10.11
C LYS A 301 3.19 26.86 -10.31
N TYR A 302 4.15 26.55 -9.47
CA TYR A 302 4.98 25.33 -9.56
C TYR A 302 4.45 24.19 -8.69
N ALA A 303 3.36 24.39 -7.94
CA ALA A 303 2.76 23.40 -7.07
C ALA A 303 1.59 22.71 -7.78
N SER A 304 1.67 21.38 -7.91
CA SER A 304 0.62 20.54 -8.47
C SER A 304 -0.04 19.72 -7.36
N PRO A 305 -1.37 19.62 -7.30
CA PRO A 305 -2.05 18.82 -6.28
C PRO A 305 -1.74 17.34 -6.43
N TYR A 306 -1.68 16.63 -5.29
CA TYR A 306 -1.47 15.18 -5.26
C TYR A 306 -2.62 14.48 -4.47
N PRO A 307 -3.22 13.42 -5.01
CA PRO A 307 -3.04 12.94 -6.39
C PRO A 307 -3.55 13.98 -7.41
N GLU A 308 -3.02 13.93 -8.62
CA GLU A 308 -3.53 14.78 -9.71
C GLU A 308 -5.04 14.60 -9.86
N PRO A 309 -5.81 15.70 -9.96
CA PRO A 309 -7.24 15.62 -10.21
C PRO A 309 -7.51 14.90 -11.53
N PHE A 310 -8.49 14.00 -11.52
CA PHE A 310 -8.92 13.36 -12.75
C PHE A 310 -9.54 14.38 -13.72
N ASP A 311 -9.18 14.30 -14.99
CA ASP A 311 -9.83 15.07 -16.04
C ASP A 311 -11.20 14.44 -16.34
N LEU A 312 -12.22 14.89 -15.60
CA LEU A 312 -13.58 14.38 -15.71
C LEU A 312 -14.21 14.60 -17.09
N SER A 313 -13.70 15.56 -17.90
CA SER A 313 -14.20 15.82 -19.25
C SER A 313 -13.95 14.63 -20.22
N LYS A 314 -12.98 13.79 -19.90
CA LYS A 314 -12.68 12.55 -20.64
C LYS A 314 -13.65 11.41 -20.35
N PHE A 315 -14.38 11.47 -19.23
CA PHE A 315 -15.31 10.40 -18.85
C PHE A 315 -16.66 10.59 -19.53
N LYS A 316 -16.73 10.20 -20.81
CA LYS A 316 -18.01 10.17 -21.55
C LYS A 316 -18.95 9.10 -21.00
N PRO A 317 -20.28 9.15 -21.23
CA PRO A 317 -21.19 8.06 -20.87
C PRO A 317 -20.67 6.72 -21.38
N MET A 318 -20.65 5.72 -20.52
CA MET A 318 -20.13 4.39 -20.81
C MET A 318 -21.27 3.38 -20.84
N THR A 319 -21.41 2.71 -21.99
CA THR A 319 -22.39 1.64 -22.19
C THR A 319 -21.80 0.27 -21.81
N VAL A 320 -22.68 -0.73 -21.66
CA VAL A 320 -22.27 -2.13 -21.47
C VAL A 320 -21.33 -2.60 -22.60
N ASN A 321 -21.57 -2.19 -23.84
CA ASN A 321 -20.70 -2.58 -24.96
C ASN A 321 -19.29 -1.99 -24.82
N ASN A 322 -19.15 -0.74 -24.38
CA ASN A 322 -17.84 -0.15 -24.13
C ASN A 322 -17.06 -0.92 -23.05
N ILE A 323 -17.74 -1.43 -22.03
CA ILE A 323 -17.14 -2.28 -20.99
C ILE A 323 -16.66 -3.60 -21.62
N ILE A 324 -17.52 -4.23 -22.44
CA ILE A 324 -17.20 -5.48 -23.12
C ILE A 324 -15.95 -5.34 -23.98
N ASP A 325 -15.84 -4.24 -24.74
CA ASP A 325 -14.70 -3.98 -25.63
C ASP A 325 -13.40 -3.83 -24.83
N VAL A 326 -13.41 -3.01 -23.77
CA VAL A 326 -12.22 -2.78 -22.94
C VAL A 326 -11.79 -4.05 -22.21
N LEU A 327 -12.72 -4.77 -21.58
CA LEU A 327 -12.41 -6.02 -20.89
C LEU A 327 -12.05 -7.15 -21.85
N GLY A 328 -12.52 -7.08 -23.11
CA GLY A 328 -12.22 -8.00 -24.19
C GLY A 328 -10.74 -8.06 -24.59
N LEU A 329 -9.95 -7.06 -24.20
CA LEU A 329 -8.49 -7.08 -24.39
C LEU A 329 -7.88 -8.31 -23.71
N THR A 330 -8.31 -8.63 -22.51
CA THR A 330 -7.77 -9.74 -21.70
C THR A 330 -8.76 -10.88 -21.50
N ILE A 331 -10.05 -10.60 -21.38
CA ILE A 331 -11.11 -11.60 -21.11
C ILE A 331 -11.85 -11.85 -22.42
N LYS A 332 -11.50 -12.94 -23.10
CA LYS A 332 -12.13 -13.34 -24.36
C LYS A 332 -13.49 -13.94 -24.10
N HIS A 333 -14.47 -13.54 -24.92
CA HIS A 333 -15.89 -13.93 -24.69
C HIS A 333 -16.39 -13.54 -23.27
N ASP A 334 -17.28 -14.27 -22.68
CA ASP A 334 -17.80 -14.02 -21.32
C ASP A 334 -18.43 -12.64 -21.12
N GLU A 335 -19.14 -12.09 -22.10
CA GLU A 335 -19.64 -10.72 -22.10
C GLU A 335 -20.44 -10.38 -20.85
N ASN A 336 -21.41 -11.23 -20.49
CA ASN A 336 -22.23 -11.02 -19.29
C ASN A 336 -21.44 -11.22 -17.99
N ASN A 337 -20.54 -12.21 -17.98
CA ASN A 337 -19.72 -12.52 -16.81
C ASN A 337 -18.76 -11.37 -16.46
N LYS A 338 -18.02 -10.86 -17.46
CA LYS A 338 -17.06 -9.77 -17.23
C LYS A 338 -17.73 -8.46 -16.82
N VAL A 339 -18.90 -8.13 -17.38
CA VAL A 339 -19.66 -6.93 -17.01
C VAL A 339 -20.26 -7.09 -15.60
N THR A 340 -20.87 -8.24 -15.29
CA THR A 340 -21.43 -8.50 -13.95
C THR A 340 -20.33 -8.45 -12.88
N THR A 341 -19.14 -8.97 -13.20
CA THR A 341 -17.98 -8.92 -12.30
C THR A 341 -17.52 -7.47 -12.06
N LEU A 342 -17.38 -6.66 -13.12
CA LEU A 342 -17.04 -5.25 -12.96
C LEU A 342 -18.07 -4.52 -12.09
N PHE A 343 -19.36 -4.76 -12.28
CA PHE A 343 -20.42 -4.14 -11.47
C PHE A 343 -20.37 -4.59 -10.02
N CYS A 344 -20.07 -5.87 -9.78
CA CYS A 344 -19.88 -6.38 -8.43
C CYS A 344 -18.73 -5.68 -7.73
N GLU A 345 -17.57 -5.64 -8.35
CA GLU A 345 -16.38 -5.01 -7.78
C GLU A 345 -16.57 -3.49 -7.60
N LEU A 346 -17.20 -2.81 -8.58
CA LEU A 346 -17.49 -1.38 -8.51
C LEU A 346 -18.49 -1.04 -7.38
N SER A 347 -19.46 -1.93 -7.11
CA SER A 347 -20.45 -1.75 -6.04
C SER A 347 -19.83 -1.60 -4.66
N ALA A 348 -18.60 -2.08 -4.46
CA ALA A 348 -17.83 -1.87 -3.24
C ALA A 348 -17.66 -0.38 -2.88
N TYR A 349 -17.74 0.52 -3.86
CA TYR A 349 -17.58 1.97 -3.64
C TYR A 349 -18.86 2.70 -3.27
N THR A 350 -19.88 1.97 -2.85
CA THR A 350 -21.09 2.49 -2.19
C THR A 350 -21.19 1.97 -0.76
N ASP A 351 -22.16 2.44 0.00
CA ASP A 351 -22.34 1.99 1.38
C ASP A 351 -23.23 0.75 1.51
N GLU A 352 -24.21 0.56 0.60
CA GLU A 352 -25.21 -0.52 0.74
C GLU A 352 -25.62 -1.19 -0.59
N ALA A 353 -25.00 -0.85 -1.73
CA ALA A 353 -25.39 -1.41 -3.02
C ALA A 353 -24.58 -2.65 -3.43
N GLN A 354 -23.71 -3.18 -2.54
CA GLN A 354 -22.89 -4.34 -2.83
C GLN A 354 -23.74 -5.58 -3.10
N PHE A 355 -23.23 -6.43 -3.97
CA PHE A 355 -23.76 -7.77 -4.19
C PHE A 355 -22.61 -8.77 -4.38
N ASN A 356 -22.92 -10.05 -4.29
CA ASN A 356 -21.89 -11.07 -4.27
C ASN A 356 -22.07 -12.03 -5.45
N ILE A 357 -20.96 -12.56 -5.97
CA ILE A 357 -20.91 -13.48 -7.11
C ILE A 357 -20.30 -14.81 -6.68
N SER A 358 -20.75 -15.90 -7.28
CA SER A 358 -20.07 -17.18 -7.27
C SER A 358 -19.80 -17.65 -8.69
N PHE A 359 -18.53 -17.77 -9.04
CA PHE A 359 -18.08 -18.50 -10.22
C PHE A 359 -17.97 -19.98 -9.90
N SER A 360 -18.89 -20.77 -10.46
CA SER A 360 -18.93 -22.22 -10.29
C SER A 360 -18.70 -22.89 -11.64
N ALA A 361 -17.65 -23.67 -11.76
CA ALA A 361 -17.30 -24.41 -12.98
C ALA A 361 -16.20 -25.43 -12.71
N PRO A 362 -16.00 -26.44 -13.58
CA PRO A 362 -14.87 -27.36 -13.52
C PRO A 362 -13.51 -26.65 -13.50
N SER A 363 -12.47 -27.35 -13.08
CA SER A 363 -11.12 -26.82 -13.07
C SER A 363 -10.66 -26.40 -14.50
N SER A 364 -9.80 -25.38 -14.58
CA SER A 364 -9.21 -24.89 -15.83
C SER A 364 -10.18 -24.21 -16.82
N THR A 365 -11.39 -23.83 -16.40
CA THR A 365 -12.36 -23.12 -17.24
C THR A 365 -12.21 -21.59 -17.21
N GLY A 366 -11.32 -21.06 -16.33
CA GLY A 366 -11.10 -19.61 -16.19
C GLY A 366 -11.94 -18.93 -15.10
N LYS A 367 -12.57 -19.70 -14.18
CA LYS A 367 -13.42 -19.16 -13.11
C LYS A 367 -12.77 -18.12 -12.20
N SER A 368 -11.48 -18.27 -11.89
CA SER A 368 -10.72 -17.29 -11.12
C SER A 368 -10.04 -16.22 -12.00
N PHE A 369 -9.87 -16.50 -13.28
CA PHE A 369 -9.24 -15.58 -14.22
C PHE A 369 -10.04 -14.29 -14.41
N ILE A 370 -11.37 -14.41 -14.61
CA ILE A 370 -12.24 -13.26 -14.85
C ILE A 370 -12.19 -12.24 -13.71
N PRO A 371 -12.49 -12.61 -12.43
CA PRO A 371 -12.43 -11.64 -11.35
C PRO A 371 -11.03 -11.08 -11.12
N MET A 372 -9.98 -11.87 -11.28
CA MET A 372 -8.62 -11.38 -11.15
C MET A 372 -8.23 -10.35 -12.22
N GLU A 373 -8.67 -10.53 -13.47
CA GLU A 373 -8.39 -9.58 -14.54
C GLU A 373 -9.19 -8.28 -14.39
N VAL A 374 -10.43 -8.35 -13.92
CA VAL A 374 -11.24 -7.17 -13.61
C VAL A 374 -10.64 -6.41 -12.41
N ALA A 375 -10.24 -7.12 -11.36
CA ALA A 375 -9.65 -6.53 -10.15
C ALA A 375 -8.37 -5.71 -10.41
N LYS A 376 -7.63 -6.01 -11.49
CA LYS A 376 -6.46 -5.21 -11.91
C LYS A 376 -6.80 -3.77 -12.32
N LEU A 377 -8.07 -3.46 -12.53
CA LEU A 377 -8.53 -2.10 -12.81
C LEU A 377 -8.75 -1.28 -11.53
N PHE A 378 -8.81 -1.94 -10.39
CA PHE A 378 -9.05 -1.34 -9.08
C PHE A 378 -7.73 -1.08 -8.34
N PRO A 379 -7.68 -0.10 -7.41
CA PRO A 379 -6.52 0.09 -6.54
C PRO A 379 -6.19 -1.19 -5.76
N GLU A 380 -4.93 -1.61 -5.79
CA GLU A 380 -4.47 -2.86 -5.16
C GLU A 380 -4.86 -2.96 -3.68
N LYS A 381 -4.80 -1.85 -2.94
CA LYS A 381 -5.17 -1.76 -1.52
C LYS A 381 -6.66 -2.03 -1.23
N ASP A 382 -7.50 -2.00 -2.26
CA ASP A 382 -8.94 -2.26 -2.12
C ASP A 382 -9.30 -3.72 -2.41
N VAL A 383 -8.36 -4.48 -2.99
CA VAL A 383 -8.57 -5.87 -3.40
C VAL A 383 -7.87 -6.81 -2.42
N ILE A 384 -8.64 -7.71 -1.83
CA ILE A 384 -8.15 -8.74 -0.92
C ILE A 384 -8.36 -10.10 -1.58
N MET A 385 -7.26 -10.73 -2.01
CA MET A 385 -7.28 -12.05 -2.64
C MET A 385 -6.89 -13.13 -1.63
N LEU A 386 -7.73 -14.15 -1.48
CA LEU A 386 -7.54 -15.24 -0.53
C LEU A 386 -7.55 -16.58 -1.28
N SER A 387 -6.42 -17.30 -1.24
CA SER A 387 -6.32 -18.64 -1.85
C SER A 387 -6.97 -19.69 -0.96
N TYR A 388 -6.57 -19.74 0.29
CA TYR A 388 -7.15 -20.57 1.34
C TYR A 388 -7.10 -19.80 2.65
N SER A 389 -8.18 -19.80 3.38
CA SER A 389 -8.22 -19.15 4.69
C SER A 389 -8.83 -20.10 5.73
N SER A 390 -8.09 -20.32 6.81
CA SER A 390 -8.66 -21.02 7.95
C SER A 390 -9.77 -20.18 8.59
N PRO A 391 -10.73 -20.80 9.31
CA PRO A 391 -11.83 -20.07 9.94
C PRO A 391 -11.43 -18.94 10.90
N THR A 392 -10.19 -18.91 11.33
CA THR A 392 -9.66 -17.93 12.28
C THR A 392 -8.54 -17.06 11.72
N ALA A 393 -7.81 -17.51 10.69
CA ALA A 393 -6.67 -16.75 10.12
C ALA A 393 -7.08 -15.38 9.61
N PHE A 394 -8.22 -15.27 8.94
CA PHE A 394 -8.79 -14.02 8.43
C PHE A 394 -8.90 -12.92 9.50
N PHE A 395 -9.08 -13.30 10.76
CA PHE A 395 -9.25 -12.33 11.85
C PHE A 395 -7.93 -11.95 12.55
N HIS A 396 -6.84 -12.65 12.23
CA HIS A 396 -5.51 -12.35 12.80
C HIS A 396 -4.89 -11.09 12.19
N ASP A 397 -5.33 -10.66 11.00
CA ASP A 397 -4.88 -9.45 10.33
C ASP A 397 -5.54 -8.16 10.87
N SER A 398 -6.31 -8.29 11.97
CA SER A 398 -6.97 -7.15 12.60
C SER A 398 -5.99 -6.14 13.17
N VAL A 399 -6.23 -4.85 12.92
CA VAL A 399 -5.45 -3.73 13.43
C VAL A 399 -6.03 -3.28 14.77
N TYR A 400 -5.18 -3.02 15.76
CA TYR A 400 -5.62 -2.49 17.05
C TYR A 400 -5.90 -0.99 16.95
N GLU A 401 -7.11 -0.58 17.30
CA GLU A 401 -7.52 0.82 17.38
C GLU A 401 -7.45 1.29 18.84
N PRO A 402 -6.51 2.19 19.19
CA PRO A 402 -6.34 2.65 20.57
C PRO A 402 -7.56 3.37 21.14
N GLU A 403 -8.30 4.11 20.31
CA GLU A 403 -9.48 4.90 20.72
C GLU A 403 -10.65 4.02 21.16
N SER A 404 -10.91 2.93 20.46
CA SER A 404 -11.99 1.99 20.78
C SER A 404 -11.54 0.86 21.70
N GLY A 405 -10.23 0.62 21.83
CA GLY A 405 -9.65 -0.53 22.54
C GLY A 405 -9.95 -1.88 21.86
N LEU A 406 -10.38 -1.87 20.60
CA LEU A 406 -10.78 -3.03 19.85
C LEU A 406 -9.76 -3.37 18.74
N HIS A 407 -9.82 -4.58 18.29
CA HIS A 407 -9.14 -5.00 17.07
C HIS A 407 -10.13 -4.98 15.91
N VAL A 408 -9.80 -4.27 14.84
CA VAL A 408 -10.72 -4.03 13.72
C VAL A 408 -10.19 -4.67 12.44
N VAL A 409 -11.07 -5.38 11.74
CA VAL A 409 -10.90 -5.79 10.33
C VAL A 409 -11.83 -4.89 9.52
N ASP A 410 -11.28 -3.94 8.80
CA ASP A 410 -12.05 -3.00 8.00
C ASP A 410 -12.22 -3.51 6.57
N LEU A 411 -13.46 -3.90 6.25
CA LEU A 411 -13.89 -4.36 4.93
C LEU A 411 -14.70 -3.30 4.17
N GLU A 412 -14.80 -2.10 4.70
CA GLU A 412 -15.51 -1.02 4.03
C GLU A 412 -14.82 -0.65 2.71
N ARG A 413 -15.60 -0.61 1.64
CA ARG A 413 -15.10 -0.33 0.27
C ARG A 413 -14.01 -1.29 -0.20
N LYS A 414 -14.08 -2.56 0.24
CA LYS A 414 -13.16 -3.62 -0.16
C LYS A 414 -13.83 -4.62 -1.10
N ILE A 415 -12.99 -5.22 -1.94
CA ILE A 415 -13.33 -6.29 -2.86
C ILE A 415 -12.64 -7.55 -2.32
N LEU A 416 -13.43 -8.56 -1.96
CA LEU A 416 -12.94 -9.84 -1.48
C LEU A 416 -13.06 -10.90 -2.57
N ILE A 417 -11.95 -11.51 -2.98
CA ILE A 417 -11.91 -12.57 -3.98
C ILE A 417 -11.37 -13.84 -3.31
N PHE A 418 -12.25 -14.83 -3.14
CA PHE A 418 -11.86 -16.16 -2.70
C PHE A 418 -11.53 -17.01 -3.92
N MET A 419 -10.25 -17.35 -4.09
CA MET A 419 -9.74 -18.13 -5.23
C MET A 419 -10.17 -19.59 -5.20
N ASP A 420 -10.63 -20.05 -4.02
CA ASP A 420 -11.23 -21.35 -3.77
C ASP A 420 -12.34 -21.21 -2.74
N GLN A 421 -13.15 -22.25 -2.57
CA GLN A 421 -14.25 -22.19 -1.60
C GLN A 421 -13.70 -22.09 -0.17
N PRO A 422 -14.04 -21.03 0.58
CA PRO A 422 -13.59 -20.89 1.95
C PRO A 422 -14.28 -21.92 2.84
N HIS A 423 -13.63 -22.26 3.95
CA HIS A 423 -14.20 -23.17 4.93
C HIS A 423 -15.59 -22.68 5.40
N TYR A 424 -16.56 -23.60 5.51
CA TYR A 424 -17.96 -23.26 5.82
C TYR A 424 -18.12 -22.42 7.10
N GLN A 425 -17.27 -22.66 8.13
CA GLN A 425 -17.29 -21.87 9.36
C GLN A 425 -16.89 -20.40 9.15
N LEU A 426 -16.06 -20.10 8.15
CA LEU A 426 -15.75 -18.71 7.78
C LEU A 426 -16.97 -18.06 7.13
N LEU A 427 -17.59 -18.73 6.17
CA LEU A 427 -18.82 -18.27 5.52
C LEU A 427 -19.93 -18.00 6.54
N GLU A 428 -20.12 -18.91 7.49
CA GLU A 428 -21.12 -18.77 8.56
C GLU A 428 -20.87 -17.51 9.41
N LYS A 429 -19.60 -17.22 9.72
CA LYS A 429 -19.22 -16.01 10.47
C LYS A 429 -19.42 -14.73 9.67
N LEU A 430 -19.12 -14.75 8.36
CA LEU A 430 -19.28 -13.59 7.47
C LEU A 430 -20.71 -13.40 6.98
N ARG A 431 -21.59 -14.39 7.16
CA ARG A 431 -22.98 -14.38 6.67
C ARG A 431 -23.75 -13.09 6.94
N PRO A 432 -23.71 -12.48 8.15
CA PRO A 432 -24.45 -11.23 8.41
C PRO A 432 -23.97 -10.06 7.57
N LEU A 433 -22.66 -10.00 7.22
CA LEU A 433 -22.12 -8.99 6.31
C LEU A 433 -22.53 -9.31 4.86
N LEU A 434 -22.40 -10.55 4.43
CA LEU A 434 -22.75 -10.98 3.07
C LEU A 434 -24.24 -10.82 2.74
N SER A 435 -25.11 -10.86 3.75
CA SER A 435 -26.56 -10.67 3.62
C SER A 435 -26.99 -9.22 3.84
N HIS A 436 -26.06 -8.31 4.18
CA HIS A 436 -26.34 -6.93 4.58
C HIS A 436 -27.29 -6.82 5.78
N ASP A 437 -27.24 -7.79 6.70
CA ASP A 437 -28.07 -7.80 7.90
C ASP A 437 -27.46 -6.93 9.02
N LYS A 438 -26.12 -6.87 9.08
CA LYS A 438 -25.37 -6.07 10.04
C LYS A 438 -24.08 -5.55 9.41
N LYS A 439 -23.85 -4.23 9.52
CA LYS A 439 -22.61 -3.56 9.02
C LYS A 439 -21.39 -3.86 9.90
N GLU A 440 -21.62 -4.27 11.16
CA GLU A 440 -20.55 -4.61 12.11
C GLU A 440 -20.84 -5.93 12.81
N ILE A 441 -19.83 -6.77 12.93
CA ILE A 441 -19.90 -8.05 13.64
C ILE A 441 -18.78 -8.08 14.67
N MET A 442 -19.15 -8.27 15.95
CA MET A 442 -18.16 -8.49 17.03
C MET A 442 -17.94 -10.00 17.21
N MET A 443 -16.67 -10.37 17.23
CA MET A 443 -16.24 -11.75 17.45
C MET A 443 -15.21 -11.82 18.58
N LYS A 444 -15.23 -12.95 19.31
CA LYS A 444 -14.26 -13.25 20.35
C LYS A 444 -13.32 -14.35 19.91
N ILE A 445 -12.03 -14.07 19.89
CA ILE A 445 -10.99 -15.04 19.52
C ILE A 445 -10.04 -15.22 20.70
N THR A 446 -9.57 -16.45 20.91
CA THR A 446 -8.57 -16.75 21.93
C THR A 446 -7.21 -16.23 21.50
N ASP A 447 -6.62 -15.34 22.28
CA ASP A 447 -5.25 -14.87 22.12
C ASP A 447 -4.29 -15.81 22.82
N LYS A 448 -3.56 -16.59 22.03
CA LYS A 448 -2.55 -17.56 22.52
C LYS A 448 -1.23 -16.87 22.94
N ASN A 449 -1.00 -15.63 22.51
CA ASN A 449 0.23 -14.88 22.76
C ASN A 449 0.13 -13.91 23.94
N ALA A 450 -0.99 -13.86 24.64
CA ALA A 450 -1.19 -12.97 25.77
C ALA A 450 -0.32 -13.38 26.95
N LYS A 451 0.49 -12.45 27.46
CA LYS A 451 1.24 -12.67 28.70
C LYS A 451 0.28 -12.91 29.87
N GLY A 452 0.40 -14.06 30.54
CA GLY A 452 -0.42 -14.43 31.71
C GLY A 452 -1.54 -15.42 31.44
N GLY A 453 -1.50 -16.18 30.33
CA GLY A 453 -2.44 -17.25 29.98
C GLY A 453 -3.38 -16.91 28.85
N LEU A 454 -4.30 -17.82 28.53
CA LEU A 454 -5.28 -17.66 27.47
C LEU A 454 -6.22 -16.48 27.78
N LYS A 455 -6.14 -15.42 26.96
CA LYS A 455 -7.06 -14.26 27.03
C LYS A 455 -7.94 -14.22 25.79
N THR A 456 -9.07 -13.58 25.91
CA THR A 456 -9.98 -13.37 24.80
C THR A 456 -9.72 -12.00 24.17
N LYS A 457 -9.54 -11.96 22.86
CA LYS A 457 -9.41 -10.75 22.03
C LYS A 457 -10.76 -10.48 21.37
N ASN A 458 -11.27 -9.26 21.52
CA ASN A 458 -12.47 -8.82 20.81
C ASN A 458 -12.05 -8.27 19.44
N ILE A 459 -12.65 -8.82 18.38
CA ILE A 459 -12.41 -8.36 17.01
C ILE A 459 -13.73 -7.88 16.45
N VAL A 460 -13.72 -6.69 15.88
CA VAL A 460 -14.84 -6.13 15.13
C VAL A 460 -14.49 -6.21 13.65
N ILE A 461 -15.42 -6.79 12.88
CA ILE A 461 -15.38 -6.73 11.40
C ILE A 461 -16.42 -5.70 11.00
N LYS A 462 -16.02 -4.67 10.25
CA LYS A 462 -16.92 -3.60 9.80
C LYS A 462 -16.92 -3.46 8.29
N GLY A 463 -18.04 -2.98 7.74
CA GLY A 463 -18.26 -2.69 6.33
C GLY A 463 -18.85 -3.85 5.54
N TYR A 464 -19.49 -3.50 4.43
CA TYR A 464 -20.01 -4.45 3.46
C TYR A 464 -19.04 -4.54 2.27
N PRO A 465 -18.23 -5.62 2.17
CA PRO A 465 -17.40 -5.83 0.98
C PRO A 465 -18.24 -6.35 -0.18
N SER A 466 -17.77 -6.13 -1.40
CA SER A 466 -18.19 -6.96 -2.55
C SER A 466 -17.41 -8.26 -2.52
N VAL A 467 -18.08 -9.41 -2.65
CA VAL A 467 -17.44 -10.71 -2.49
C VAL A 467 -17.63 -11.58 -3.72
N ILE A 468 -16.53 -12.18 -4.17
CA ILE A 468 -16.50 -13.12 -5.29
C ILE A 468 -15.92 -14.45 -4.82
N PHE A 469 -16.64 -15.52 -5.06
CA PHE A 469 -16.20 -16.88 -4.77
C PHE A 469 -15.89 -17.61 -6.07
N CYS A 470 -14.75 -18.30 -6.12
CA CYS A 470 -14.37 -19.17 -7.23
C CYS A 470 -14.39 -20.62 -6.72
N THR A 471 -15.41 -21.38 -7.05
CA THR A 471 -15.59 -22.76 -6.55
C THR A 471 -15.62 -23.78 -7.68
N ALA A 472 -15.08 -24.96 -7.41
CA ALA A 472 -15.24 -26.13 -8.27
C ALA A 472 -16.38 -27.03 -7.80
N ASP A 473 -16.89 -26.81 -6.60
CA ASP A 473 -17.93 -27.65 -6.00
C ASP A 473 -19.32 -27.38 -6.60
N ILE A 474 -20.02 -28.46 -6.86
CA ILE A 474 -21.41 -28.47 -7.35
C ILE A 474 -22.38 -28.15 -6.20
N GLU A 475 -22.02 -28.49 -4.96
CA GLU A 475 -22.87 -28.34 -3.78
C GLU A 475 -22.66 -26.97 -3.10
N LEU A 476 -23.18 -25.91 -3.68
CA LEU A 476 -23.50 -24.72 -2.89
C LEU A 476 -24.71 -25.04 -1.99
N ASN A 477 -24.55 -24.82 -0.68
CA ASN A 477 -25.72 -24.88 0.22
C ASN A 477 -26.81 -23.93 -0.32
N GLU A 478 -28.03 -24.40 -0.48
CA GLU A 478 -29.14 -23.64 -1.05
C GLU A 478 -29.31 -22.25 -0.41
N GLN A 479 -29.05 -22.15 0.90
CA GLN A 479 -29.11 -20.88 1.62
C GLN A 479 -28.04 -19.88 1.15
N GLU A 480 -26.85 -20.34 0.81
CA GLU A 480 -25.77 -19.47 0.33
C GLU A 480 -25.96 -19.12 -1.15
N ALA A 481 -26.35 -20.09 -1.98
CA ALA A 481 -26.56 -19.89 -3.41
C ALA A 481 -27.58 -18.77 -3.70
N THR A 482 -28.64 -18.65 -2.88
CA THR A 482 -29.65 -17.59 -3.04
C THR A 482 -29.10 -16.17 -2.73
N ARG A 483 -27.96 -16.04 -2.03
CA ARG A 483 -27.31 -14.75 -1.73
C ARG A 483 -26.35 -14.29 -2.82
N LEU A 484 -26.00 -15.17 -3.74
CA LEU A 484 -24.98 -14.97 -4.76
C LEU A 484 -25.62 -14.88 -6.15
N ILE A 485 -25.02 -14.13 -7.05
CA ILE A 485 -25.26 -14.29 -8.47
C ILE A 485 -24.38 -15.45 -8.94
N LEU A 486 -24.98 -16.50 -9.45
CA LEU A 486 -24.28 -17.67 -9.95
C LEU A 486 -23.83 -17.42 -11.38
N LEU A 487 -22.55 -17.52 -11.63
CA LEU A 487 -21.93 -17.37 -12.93
C LEU A 487 -21.10 -18.61 -13.27
N SER A 488 -20.92 -18.86 -14.57
CA SER A 488 -19.99 -19.87 -15.07
C SER A 488 -19.27 -19.29 -16.28
N PRO A 489 -17.94 -19.48 -16.41
CA PRO A 489 -17.25 -19.12 -17.62
C PRO A 489 -17.79 -19.88 -18.82
N GLU A 490 -17.90 -19.21 -19.95
CA GLU A 490 -18.24 -19.85 -21.22
C GLU A 490 -17.19 -20.89 -21.60
N ILE A 491 -17.65 -22.03 -22.12
CA ILE A 491 -16.78 -23.11 -22.60
C ILE A 491 -17.06 -23.33 -24.09
N SER A 492 -16.41 -22.49 -24.93
CA SER A 492 -16.44 -22.66 -26.37
C SER A 492 -15.03 -22.91 -26.92
N GLN A 493 -14.93 -23.65 -28.04
CA GLN A 493 -13.64 -23.91 -28.68
C GLN A 493 -12.97 -22.63 -29.16
N GLU A 494 -13.75 -21.63 -29.54
CA GLU A 494 -13.27 -20.33 -29.96
C GLU A 494 -12.62 -19.58 -28.80
N LYS A 495 -13.31 -19.48 -27.66
CA LYS A 495 -12.76 -18.87 -26.44
C LYS A 495 -11.48 -19.57 -25.98
N ILE A 496 -11.47 -20.91 -25.98
CA ILE A 496 -10.29 -21.70 -25.58
C ILE A 496 -9.11 -21.36 -26.49
N ARG A 497 -9.33 -21.31 -27.82
CA ARG A 497 -8.30 -20.97 -28.80
C ARG A 497 -7.74 -19.56 -28.56
N GLU A 498 -8.59 -18.57 -28.38
CA GLU A 498 -8.17 -17.20 -28.13
C GLU A 498 -7.43 -17.06 -26.79
N GLY A 499 -7.90 -17.77 -25.77
CA GLY A 499 -7.22 -17.83 -24.46
C GLY A 499 -5.82 -18.42 -24.55
N VAL A 500 -5.66 -19.52 -25.32
CA VAL A 500 -4.34 -20.14 -25.58
C VAL A 500 -3.42 -19.17 -26.31
N LEU A 501 -3.92 -18.49 -27.35
CA LEU A 501 -3.13 -17.48 -28.07
C LEU A 501 -2.69 -16.33 -27.17
N SER A 502 -3.59 -15.82 -26.34
CA SER A 502 -3.27 -14.76 -25.38
C SER A 502 -2.21 -15.22 -24.37
N THR A 503 -2.28 -16.47 -23.91
CA THR A 503 -1.28 -17.05 -23.01
C THR A 503 0.08 -17.16 -23.72
N ILE A 504 0.12 -17.65 -24.95
CA ILE A 504 1.37 -17.76 -25.73
C ILE A 504 2.01 -16.38 -25.91
N LEU A 505 1.24 -15.36 -26.26
CA LEU A 505 1.74 -13.99 -26.43
C LEU A 505 2.34 -13.44 -25.12
N LYS A 506 1.66 -13.66 -24.02
CA LYS A 506 2.12 -13.22 -22.70
C LYS A 506 3.38 -13.95 -22.21
N GLU A 507 3.46 -15.27 -22.44
CA GLU A 507 4.64 -16.06 -22.04
C GLU A 507 5.83 -15.82 -22.98
N ALA A 508 5.59 -15.45 -24.25
CA ALA A 508 6.64 -15.12 -25.21
C ALA A 508 7.41 -13.86 -24.82
N ASP A 509 6.72 -12.80 -24.40
CA ASP A 509 7.31 -11.55 -23.88
C ASP A 509 6.32 -10.86 -22.91
N SER A 510 6.43 -11.20 -21.65
CA SER A 510 5.55 -10.66 -20.60
C SER A 510 5.70 -9.14 -20.41
N ALA A 511 6.91 -8.60 -20.64
CA ALA A 511 7.14 -7.17 -20.48
C ALA A 511 6.47 -6.38 -21.63
N ALA A 512 6.64 -6.82 -22.86
CA ALA A 512 6.00 -6.21 -24.04
C ALA A 512 4.48 -6.34 -23.97
N TYR A 513 3.95 -7.51 -23.56
CA TYR A 513 2.52 -7.73 -23.37
C TYR A 513 1.91 -6.77 -22.34
N ASN A 514 2.54 -6.64 -21.18
CA ASN A 514 2.06 -5.74 -20.12
C ASN A 514 2.17 -4.27 -20.56
N ALA A 515 3.26 -3.86 -21.23
CA ALA A 515 3.42 -2.52 -21.77
C ALA A 515 2.33 -2.19 -22.81
N TRP A 516 2.02 -3.13 -23.71
CA TRP A 516 0.92 -2.99 -24.67
C TRP A 516 -0.42 -2.80 -23.95
N LEU A 517 -0.69 -3.60 -22.93
CA LEU A 517 -1.93 -3.52 -22.18
C LEU A 517 -2.08 -2.21 -21.39
N GLU A 518 -0.99 -1.70 -20.81
CA GLU A 518 -0.99 -0.42 -20.09
C GLU A 518 -1.08 0.80 -21.02
N GLN A 519 -0.62 0.68 -22.26
CA GLN A 519 -0.74 1.73 -23.27
C GLN A 519 -2.13 1.82 -23.89
N ASP A 520 -3.01 0.85 -23.69
CA ASP A 520 -4.37 0.90 -24.22
C ASP A 520 -5.16 2.06 -23.59
N PRO A 521 -5.63 3.03 -24.40
CA PRO A 521 -6.28 4.23 -23.87
C PRO A 521 -7.64 3.93 -23.24
N GLY A 522 -8.38 2.93 -23.72
CA GLY A 522 -9.67 2.54 -23.18
C GLY A 522 -9.53 1.92 -21.79
N ARG A 523 -8.56 1.03 -21.63
CA ARG A 523 -8.24 0.39 -20.34
C ARG A 523 -7.74 1.42 -19.31
N THR A 524 -6.82 2.29 -19.71
CA THR A 524 -6.32 3.37 -18.87
C THR A 524 -7.44 4.31 -18.44
N LEU A 525 -8.33 4.69 -19.38
CA LEU A 525 -9.47 5.55 -19.07
C LEU A 525 -10.46 4.87 -18.10
N LEU A 526 -10.72 3.57 -18.25
CA LEU A 526 -11.59 2.82 -17.33
C LEU A 526 -10.97 2.73 -15.93
N LYS A 527 -9.67 2.45 -15.83
CA LYS A 527 -8.93 2.42 -14.57
C LYS A 527 -8.99 3.77 -13.86
N ASN A 528 -8.75 4.87 -14.58
CA ASN A 528 -8.84 6.23 -14.05
C ASN A 528 -10.28 6.56 -13.62
N ARG A 529 -11.28 6.15 -14.39
CA ARG A 529 -12.70 6.30 -14.04
C ARG A 529 -13.03 5.62 -12.71
N ILE A 530 -12.60 4.37 -12.53
CA ILE A 530 -12.82 3.62 -11.27
C ILE A 530 -12.16 4.33 -10.08
N CYS A 531 -10.93 4.80 -10.24
CA CYS A 531 -10.24 5.57 -9.21
C CYS A 531 -10.97 6.90 -8.90
N ALA A 532 -11.46 7.60 -9.92
CA ALA A 532 -12.22 8.83 -9.76
C ALA A 532 -13.57 8.58 -9.05
N ILE A 533 -14.29 7.51 -9.40
CA ILE A 533 -15.53 7.11 -8.71
C ILE A 533 -15.28 6.87 -7.23
N LYS A 534 -14.20 6.19 -6.90
CA LYS A 534 -13.80 6.00 -5.50
C LYS A 534 -13.58 7.33 -4.77
N ALA A 535 -12.94 8.30 -5.44
CA ALA A 535 -12.65 9.61 -4.86
C ALA A 535 -13.94 10.45 -4.63
N GLU A 536 -15.00 10.22 -5.39
CA GLU A 536 -16.31 10.88 -5.23
C GLU A 536 -17.03 10.52 -3.92
N LYS A 537 -16.61 9.44 -3.25
CA LYS A 537 -17.18 8.97 -1.96
C LYS A 537 -18.70 8.84 -1.98
N ILE A 538 -19.24 8.31 -3.08
CA ILE A 538 -20.68 8.06 -3.20
C ILE A 538 -21.15 7.13 -2.08
N THR A 539 -22.22 7.51 -1.40
CA THR A 539 -22.83 6.70 -0.32
C THR A 539 -23.95 5.82 -0.85
N ASP A 540 -24.84 6.36 -1.66
CA ASP A 540 -25.97 5.59 -2.22
C ASP A 540 -26.32 6.04 -3.64
N VAL A 541 -27.06 5.14 -4.31
CA VAL A 541 -27.68 5.39 -5.61
C VAL A 541 -29.18 5.16 -5.47
N ASN A 542 -29.98 6.22 -5.68
CA ASN A 542 -31.44 6.17 -5.59
C ASN A 542 -32.06 5.87 -6.95
N ILE A 543 -33.21 5.19 -6.91
CA ILE A 543 -34.01 4.83 -8.08
C ILE A 543 -35.38 5.44 -7.90
N SER A 544 -35.83 6.23 -8.86
CA SER A 544 -37.11 6.93 -8.77
C SER A 544 -38.30 5.99 -8.81
N PRO A 545 -39.46 6.38 -8.25
CA PRO A 545 -40.70 5.56 -8.30
C PRO A 545 -41.14 5.22 -9.73
N GLU A 546 -40.83 6.06 -10.71
CA GLU A 546 -41.12 5.81 -12.13
C GLU A 546 -40.25 4.66 -12.67
N MET A 547 -38.96 4.69 -12.36
CA MET A 547 -38.04 3.61 -12.73
C MET A 547 -38.40 2.29 -12.03
N VAL A 548 -38.84 2.35 -10.77
CA VAL A 548 -39.32 1.18 -10.04
C VAL A 548 -40.52 0.53 -10.75
N LYS A 549 -41.45 1.31 -11.32
CA LYS A 549 -42.56 0.78 -12.12
C LYS A 549 -42.06 0.00 -13.34
N ARG A 550 -41.04 0.52 -14.02
CA ARG A 550 -40.42 -0.16 -15.18
C ARG A 550 -39.76 -1.47 -14.78
N ILE A 551 -39.05 -1.49 -13.66
CA ILE A 551 -38.43 -2.70 -13.10
C ILE A 551 -39.52 -3.75 -12.75
N ASN A 552 -40.58 -3.33 -12.07
CA ASN A 552 -41.68 -4.21 -11.69
C ASN A 552 -42.35 -4.85 -12.91
N ALA A 553 -42.63 -4.10 -13.97
CA ALA A 553 -43.19 -4.61 -15.21
C ALA A 553 -42.37 -5.74 -15.85
N VAL A 554 -41.04 -5.67 -15.70
CA VAL A 554 -40.16 -6.71 -16.25
C VAL A 554 -39.94 -7.87 -15.27
N PHE A 555 -39.77 -7.54 -13.97
CA PHE A 555 -39.39 -8.51 -12.97
C PHE A 555 -40.58 -9.31 -12.39
N LEU A 556 -41.74 -8.68 -12.22
CA LEU A 556 -42.93 -9.33 -11.60
C LEU A 556 -43.94 -9.82 -12.62
N ASP A 557 -44.26 -8.99 -13.63
CA ASP A 557 -45.35 -9.30 -14.57
C ASP A 557 -45.05 -10.48 -15.49
N GLY A 558 -43.75 -10.81 -15.68
CA GLY A 558 -43.29 -11.95 -16.47
C GLY A 558 -43.28 -13.30 -15.70
N VAL A 559 -43.49 -13.28 -14.39
CA VAL A 559 -43.32 -14.45 -13.53
C VAL A 559 -44.68 -15.06 -13.14
N LYS A 560 -44.98 -16.28 -13.63
CA LYS A 560 -46.22 -16.95 -13.34
C LYS A 560 -46.43 -17.27 -11.86
N MET A 561 -45.37 -17.54 -11.10
CA MET A 561 -45.41 -17.88 -9.69
C MET A 561 -44.17 -17.34 -8.96
N LEU A 562 -44.40 -16.48 -7.99
CA LEU A 562 -43.32 -15.91 -7.17
C LEU A 562 -42.84 -16.95 -6.15
N LYS A 563 -41.51 -17.05 -6.01
CA LYS A 563 -40.80 -17.88 -5.03
C LYS A 563 -40.12 -16.97 -3.99
N PRO A 564 -39.86 -17.45 -2.76
CA PRO A 564 -39.19 -16.64 -1.72
C PRO A 564 -37.84 -16.03 -2.17
N ARG A 565 -37.11 -16.70 -3.05
CA ARG A 565 -35.83 -16.21 -3.59
C ARG A 565 -35.96 -14.91 -4.39
N HIS A 566 -37.10 -14.66 -5.04
CA HIS A 566 -37.31 -13.46 -5.86
C HIS A 566 -37.14 -12.17 -5.06
N GLN A 567 -37.35 -12.19 -3.73
CA GLN A 567 -37.03 -11.03 -2.88
C GLN A 567 -35.53 -10.70 -2.87
N ARG A 568 -34.65 -11.71 -2.90
CA ARG A 568 -33.21 -11.55 -2.99
C ARG A 568 -32.77 -11.20 -4.41
N ASP A 569 -33.40 -11.82 -5.39
CA ASP A 569 -33.09 -11.56 -6.81
C ASP A 569 -33.48 -10.13 -7.20
N ALA A 570 -34.56 -9.57 -6.65
CA ALA A 570 -34.90 -8.17 -6.82
C ALA A 570 -33.79 -7.24 -6.28
N LYS A 571 -33.22 -7.54 -5.10
CA LYS A 571 -32.06 -6.77 -4.57
C LYS A 571 -30.87 -6.82 -5.53
N LYS A 572 -30.56 -7.98 -6.10
CA LYS A 572 -29.45 -8.14 -7.06
C LYS A 572 -29.67 -7.31 -8.33
N LEU A 573 -30.89 -7.35 -8.88
CA LEU A 573 -31.24 -6.49 -10.03
C LEU A 573 -31.09 -5.01 -9.69
N MET A 574 -31.57 -4.56 -8.52
CA MET A 574 -31.40 -3.18 -8.07
C MET A 574 -29.93 -2.82 -7.92
N SER A 575 -29.09 -3.71 -7.40
CA SER A 575 -27.63 -3.48 -7.30
C SER A 575 -26.97 -3.36 -8.67
N LEU A 576 -27.41 -4.11 -9.69
CA LEU A 576 -26.92 -3.94 -11.07
C LEU A 576 -27.29 -2.56 -11.65
N VAL A 577 -28.53 -2.07 -11.41
CA VAL A 577 -28.94 -0.71 -11.79
C VAL A 577 -28.04 0.34 -11.13
N LYS A 578 -27.84 0.20 -9.82
CA LYS A 578 -27.02 1.11 -9.02
C LYS A 578 -25.55 1.12 -9.48
N ALA A 579 -25.00 -0.04 -9.83
CA ALA A 579 -23.63 -0.16 -10.32
C ALA A 579 -23.43 0.50 -11.69
N HIS A 580 -24.39 0.39 -12.61
CA HIS A 580 -24.34 1.08 -13.90
C HIS A 580 -24.46 2.60 -13.74
N ALA A 581 -25.35 3.08 -12.86
CA ALA A 581 -25.45 4.49 -12.54
C ALA A 581 -24.17 5.03 -11.89
N LEU A 582 -23.55 4.27 -10.99
CA LEU A 582 -22.28 4.62 -10.37
C LEU A 582 -21.14 4.73 -11.41
N LEU A 583 -21.10 3.83 -12.39
CA LEU A 583 -20.12 3.89 -13.49
C LEU A 583 -20.26 5.22 -14.27
N ASN A 584 -21.47 5.75 -14.36
CA ASN A 584 -21.81 6.96 -15.10
C ASN A 584 -22.10 8.16 -14.19
N VAL A 585 -21.57 8.19 -12.99
CA VAL A 585 -21.85 9.14 -11.90
C VAL A 585 -21.84 10.61 -12.33
N TRP A 586 -20.96 11.03 -13.23
CA TRP A 586 -20.86 12.42 -13.72
C TRP A 586 -21.92 12.79 -14.78
N HIS A 587 -22.71 11.82 -15.22
CA HIS A 587 -23.80 11.97 -16.19
C HIS A 587 -25.16 11.69 -15.56
N ARG A 588 -25.24 11.67 -14.24
CA ARG A 588 -26.46 11.43 -13.47
C ARG A 588 -26.73 12.62 -12.57
N GLU A 589 -28.01 12.82 -12.26
CA GLU A 589 -28.42 13.79 -11.25
C GLU A 589 -27.84 13.38 -9.89
N ARG A 590 -27.43 14.38 -9.10
CA ARG A 590 -26.79 14.16 -7.80
C ARG A 590 -27.32 15.12 -6.76
N ASP A 591 -27.42 14.62 -5.53
CA ASP A 591 -27.59 15.43 -4.32
C ASP A 591 -26.51 15.04 -3.31
N GLY A 592 -25.45 15.84 -3.22
CA GLY A 592 -24.27 15.55 -2.41
C GLY A 592 -23.61 14.24 -2.82
N SER A 593 -23.55 13.26 -1.90
CA SER A 593 -23.01 11.91 -2.11
C SER A 593 -24.02 10.90 -2.65
N THR A 594 -25.25 11.33 -2.93
CA THR A 594 -26.32 10.48 -3.49
C THR A 594 -26.44 10.71 -5.00
N VAL A 595 -26.51 9.64 -5.76
CA VAL A 595 -26.69 9.64 -7.22
C VAL A 595 -28.09 9.13 -7.55
N PHE A 596 -28.72 9.67 -8.61
CA PHE A 596 -30.02 9.19 -9.08
C PHE A 596 -29.84 8.43 -10.40
N ALA A 597 -30.24 7.14 -10.38
CA ALA A 597 -30.22 6.32 -11.57
C ALA A 597 -31.26 6.81 -12.59
N ASP A 598 -30.95 6.69 -13.87
CA ASP A 598 -31.86 6.99 -14.95
C ASP A 598 -32.34 5.75 -15.72
N ILE A 599 -33.10 5.96 -16.79
CA ILE A 599 -33.71 4.87 -17.56
C ILE A 599 -32.67 3.99 -18.25
N GLU A 600 -31.52 4.57 -18.65
CA GLU A 600 -30.44 3.82 -19.31
C GLU A 600 -29.84 2.78 -18.37
N ASP A 601 -29.71 3.15 -17.09
CA ASP A 601 -29.18 2.26 -16.04
C ASP A 601 -30.13 1.08 -15.80
N VAL A 602 -31.44 1.36 -15.80
CA VAL A 602 -32.49 0.35 -15.64
C VAL A 602 -32.52 -0.62 -16.82
N GLU A 603 -32.49 -0.12 -18.07
CA GLU A 603 -32.51 -0.97 -19.25
C GLU A 603 -31.22 -1.80 -19.40
N ALA A 604 -30.05 -1.22 -19.08
CA ALA A 604 -28.79 -1.95 -19.06
C ALA A 604 -28.82 -3.11 -18.03
N ALA A 605 -29.27 -2.84 -16.83
CA ALA A 605 -29.39 -3.85 -15.79
C ALA A 605 -30.43 -4.93 -16.10
N ILE A 606 -31.58 -4.56 -16.68
CA ILE A 606 -32.61 -5.51 -17.11
C ILE A 606 -32.06 -6.43 -18.20
N LYS A 607 -31.34 -5.87 -19.19
CA LYS A 607 -30.72 -6.68 -20.26
C LYS A 607 -29.75 -7.70 -19.70
N LEU A 608 -28.89 -7.27 -18.78
CA LEU A 608 -27.91 -8.14 -18.12
C LEU A 608 -28.61 -9.20 -17.26
N TRP A 609 -29.60 -8.79 -16.47
CA TRP A 609 -30.38 -9.69 -15.62
C TRP A 609 -31.09 -10.80 -16.43
N LYS A 610 -31.72 -10.46 -17.56
CA LYS A 610 -32.37 -11.44 -18.42
C LYS A 610 -31.41 -12.51 -18.91
N ALA A 611 -30.16 -12.16 -19.18
CA ALA A 611 -29.15 -13.10 -19.63
C ALA A 611 -28.71 -14.10 -18.56
N ILE A 612 -28.80 -13.74 -17.27
CA ILE A 612 -28.34 -14.58 -16.17
C ILE A 612 -29.48 -15.17 -15.33
N SER A 613 -30.71 -14.68 -15.45
CA SER A 613 -31.83 -14.99 -14.53
C SER A 613 -32.28 -16.46 -14.56
N VAL A 614 -32.21 -17.12 -15.68
CA VAL A 614 -32.71 -18.51 -15.84
C VAL A 614 -31.95 -19.48 -14.92
N SER A 615 -30.64 -19.42 -14.92
CA SER A 615 -29.80 -20.23 -14.03
C SER A 615 -30.04 -19.88 -12.55
N GLN A 616 -30.30 -18.59 -12.26
CA GLN A 616 -30.65 -18.14 -10.91
C GLN A 616 -31.98 -18.78 -10.44
N GLU A 617 -33.02 -18.81 -11.26
CA GLU A 617 -34.32 -19.35 -10.91
C GLU A 617 -34.28 -20.83 -10.54
N LEU A 618 -33.41 -21.59 -11.18
CA LEU A 618 -33.21 -23.01 -10.90
C LEU A 618 -32.22 -23.28 -9.78
N ASN A 619 -31.54 -22.22 -9.29
CA ASN A 619 -30.45 -22.34 -8.32
C ASN A 619 -29.31 -23.24 -8.81
N LEU A 620 -29.07 -23.25 -10.12
CA LEU A 620 -28.03 -24.03 -10.78
C LEU A 620 -26.98 -23.08 -11.36
N PRO A 621 -25.69 -23.41 -11.25
CA PRO A 621 -24.67 -22.73 -12.03
C PRO A 621 -24.98 -22.84 -13.53
N PRO A 622 -24.72 -21.79 -14.34
CA PRO A 622 -25.04 -21.79 -15.78
C PRO A 622 -24.55 -23.03 -16.54
N TYR A 623 -23.33 -23.51 -16.29
CA TYR A 623 -22.79 -24.68 -16.99
C TYR A 623 -23.58 -25.99 -16.71
N LEU A 624 -24.22 -26.11 -15.55
CA LEU A 624 -25.09 -27.24 -15.27
C LEU A 624 -26.47 -27.09 -15.94
N TYR A 625 -26.94 -25.84 -16.02
CA TYR A 625 -28.16 -25.54 -16.74
C TYR A 625 -28.00 -25.84 -18.24
N ASP A 626 -26.90 -25.39 -18.85
CA ASP A 626 -26.60 -25.64 -20.26
C ASP A 626 -26.49 -27.15 -20.53
N PHE A 627 -25.75 -27.88 -19.69
CA PHE A 627 -25.65 -29.34 -19.78
C PHE A 627 -27.04 -30.03 -19.68
N TYR A 628 -27.92 -29.54 -18.80
CA TYR A 628 -29.28 -30.08 -18.68
C TYR A 628 -30.11 -29.81 -19.93
N THR A 629 -30.00 -28.62 -20.52
CA THR A 629 -30.73 -28.26 -21.76
C THR A 629 -30.21 -29.00 -22.99
N ASP A 630 -28.94 -29.36 -23.03
CA ASP A 630 -28.33 -30.14 -24.12
C ASP A 630 -28.78 -31.63 -24.12
N ILE A 631 -29.24 -32.13 -22.97
CA ILE A 631 -29.74 -33.51 -22.82
C ILE A 631 -31.22 -33.62 -23.19
N LEU A 632 -31.99 -32.57 -22.99
CA LEU A 632 -33.45 -32.54 -23.30
C LEU A 632 -33.67 -32.28 -24.79
#